data_e2beddefeabdcc1c4ecb26c0b0835e41
#
_entry.id   e2beddefeabdcc1c4ecb26c0b0835e41
#
_cell.length_a   1.000
_cell.length_b   1.000
_cell.length_c   1.000
_cell.angle_alpha   90.00
_cell.angle_beta   90.00
_cell.angle_gamma   90.00
#
_symmetry.space_group_name_H-M   'P 1'
#
loop_
_entity.id
_entity.type
_entity.pdbx_description
1 polymer ?
#
loop_
_entity_poly.entity_id
_entity_poly.type
_entity_poly.pdbx_seq_one_letter_code
_entity_poly.pdbx_strand_id
1 'polypeptide(L)'
;MDTTGPQVFTGNANPALAQEIADYVGVPLGKATVNSFPDGETFVKFNENIRGRDVYIVQPTAPPTNQNLMELLIMIDAARRASASRITAVMRNALARRAASIMMSSSIRF
;
A
#
# COMPACT_ATOMS: atom_id res chain seq x y z
N MET A 1 20.28 -10.83 8.64
CA MET A 1 19.18 -9.91 8.37
C MET A 1 18.74 -10.02 6.94
N ASP A 2 17.51 -10.36 6.75
CA ASP A 2 16.98 -10.50 5.41
C ASP A 2 16.49 -9.16 4.89
N THR A 3 17.13 -8.65 3.84
CA THR A 3 16.75 -7.40 3.24
C THR A 3 16.07 -7.60 1.89
N THR A 4 15.75 -8.85 1.54
CA THR A 4 15.20 -9.14 0.23
C THR A 4 13.72 -9.44 0.24
N GLY A 5 13.13 -9.61 1.41
CA GLY A 5 11.72 -9.93 1.51
C GLY A 5 10.83 -8.76 1.10
N PRO A 6 9.57 -9.02 0.81
CA PRO A 6 8.65 -7.96 0.47
C PRO A 6 8.38 -7.06 1.67
N GLN A 7 8.06 -5.81 1.39
CA GLN A 7 7.60 -4.88 2.40
C GLN A 7 6.17 -4.49 2.09
N VAL A 8 5.30 -4.55 3.10
CA VAL A 8 3.88 -4.25 2.94
C VAL A 8 3.58 -2.96 3.66
N PHE A 9 2.99 -2.01 2.93
CA PHE A 9 2.58 -0.73 3.48
C PHE A 9 1.09 -0.52 3.26
N THR A 10 0.49 0.31 4.06
CA THR A 10 -0.92 0.60 3.95
C THR A 10 -1.17 2.09 3.81
N GLY A 11 -2.18 2.44 3.00
CA GLY A 11 -2.81 3.74 3.11
C GLY A 11 -3.83 3.74 4.23
N ASN A 12 -4.67 4.77 4.26
CA ASN A 12 -5.60 4.95 5.36
C ASN A 12 -6.94 4.26 5.16
N ALA A 13 -7.18 3.68 3.99
CA ALA A 13 -8.51 3.16 3.68
C ALA A 13 -8.86 1.94 4.51
N ASN A 14 -7.90 1.03 4.71
CA ASN A 14 -8.19 -0.19 5.47
C ASN A 14 -6.91 -0.78 6.04
N PRO A 15 -6.38 -0.19 7.10
CA PRO A 15 -5.15 -0.72 7.72
C PRO A 15 -5.29 -2.14 8.22
N ALA A 16 -6.49 -2.53 8.65
CA ALA A 16 -6.69 -3.90 9.14
C ALA A 16 -6.46 -4.93 8.04
N LEU A 17 -6.91 -4.64 6.83
CA LEU A 17 -6.68 -5.54 5.71
C LEU A 17 -5.18 -5.67 5.41
N ALA A 18 -4.48 -4.56 5.44
CA ALA A 18 -3.04 -4.58 5.20
C ALA A 18 -2.32 -5.40 6.26
N GLN A 19 -2.76 -5.29 7.51
CA GLN A 19 -2.17 -6.09 8.58
C GLN A 19 -2.42 -7.59 8.34
N GLU A 20 -3.62 -7.95 7.90
CA GLU A 20 -3.91 -9.34 7.59
C GLU A 20 -3.02 -9.86 6.47
N ILE A 21 -2.81 -9.04 5.45
CA ILE A 21 -1.95 -9.43 4.35
C ILE A 21 -0.51 -9.61 4.82
N ALA A 22 -0.03 -8.66 5.62
CA ALA A 22 1.34 -8.76 6.15
C ALA A 22 1.51 -10.00 7.01
N ASP A 23 0.51 -10.32 7.82
CA ASP A 23 0.55 -11.52 8.65
C ASP A 23 0.58 -12.78 7.79
N TYR A 24 -0.21 -12.79 6.75
CA TYR A 24 -0.26 -13.95 5.85
C TYR A 24 1.07 -14.15 5.13
N VAL A 25 1.69 -13.06 4.71
CA VAL A 25 2.98 -13.12 4.03
C VAL A 25 4.11 -13.43 5.02
N GLY A 26 3.91 -13.12 6.29
CA GLY A 26 4.90 -13.39 7.31
C GLY A 26 5.89 -12.27 7.53
N VAL A 27 5.50 -11.03 7.25
CA VAL A 27 6.36 -9.87 7.44
C VAL A 27 5.64 -8.85 8.33
N PRO A 28 6.38 -8.01 9.04
CA PRO A 28 5.73 -6.92 9.78
C PRO A 28 5.18 -5.89 8.81
N LEU A 29 4.11 -5.22 9.23
CA LEU A 29 3.58 -4.11 8.46
C LEU A 29 4.59 -2.99 8.47
N GLY A 30 4.88 -2.44 7.28
CA GLY A 30 5.88 -1.41 7.15
C GLY A 30 5.42 -0.09 7.75
N LYS A 31 6.38 0.76 8.04
CA LYS A 31 6.14 2.04 8.70
C LYS A 31 6.11 3.14 7.67
N ALA A 32 4.98 3.80 7.54
CA ALA A 32 4.81 4.94 6.65
C ALA A 32 3.85 5.92 7.28
N THR A 33 4.06 7.18 6.99
CA THR A 33 3.16 8.24 7.41
C THR A 33 2.34 8.64 6.21
N VAL A 34 1.02 8.56 6.32
CA VAL A 34 0.12 8.95 5.25
C VAL A 34 -0.95 9.85 5.86
N ASN A 35 -0.89 11.12 5.55
CA ASN A 35 -1.81 12.12 6.08
C ASN A 35 -2.57 12.77 4.95
N SER A 36 -3.88 12.86 5.10
CA SER A 36 -4.73 13.59 4.16
C SER A 36 -5.37 14.74 4.92
N PHE A 37 -5.26 15.93 4.37
CA PHE A 37 -5.72 17.14 5.01
C PHE A 37 -7.07 17.58 4.42
N PRO A 38 -7.86 18.35 5.18
CA PRO A 38 -9.19 18.76 4.71
C PRO A 38 -9.17 19.56 3.40
N ASP A 39 -8.06 20.24 3.10
CA ASP A 39 -7.92 21.00 1.87
C ASP A 39 -7.55 20.12 0.66
N GLY A 40 -7.49 18.82 0.84
CA GLY A 40 -7.20 17.90 -0.24
C GLY A 40 -5.75 17.52 -0.39
N GLU A 41 -4.86 18.10 0.39
CA GLU A 41 -3.45 17.72 0.34
C GLU A 41 -3.22 16.37 0.99
N THR A 42 -2.31 15.61 0.41
CA THR A 42 -1.92 14.32 0.95
C THR A 42 -0.40 14.31 1.09
N PHE A 43 0.05 13.89 2.25
CA PHE A 43 1.47 13.78 2.54
C PHE A 43 1.81 12.32 2.80
N VAL A 44 2.85 11.83 2.13
CA VAL A 44 3.30 10.45 2.29
C VAL A 44 4.79 10.44 2.55
N LYS A 45 5.18 9.69 3.56
CA LYS A 45 6.59 9.47 3.86
C LYS A 45 6.78 8.02 4.30
N PHE A 46 7.71 7.34 3.66
CA PHE A 46 8.11 6.01 4.12
C PHE A 46 9.16 6.18 5.20
N ASN A 47 8.90 5.57 6.35
CA ASN A 47 9.75 5.70 7.52
C ASN A 47 10.76 4.55 7.63
N GLU A 48 10.91 3.81 6.54
CA GLU A 48 11.87 2.72 6.43
C GLU A 48 12.59 2.89 5.10
N ASN A 49 13.76 2.28 5.01
CA ASN A 49 14.49 2.29 3.76
C ASN A 49 13.87 1.26 2.80
N ILE A 50 13.33 1.76 1.69
CA ILE A 50 12.70 0.88 0.70
C ILE A 50 13.51 0.80 -0.60
N ARG A 51 14.69 1.38 -0.62
CA ARG A 51 15.53 1.38 -1.81
C ARG A 51 15.87 -0.05 -2.20
N GLY A 52 15.62 -0.38 -3.47
CA GLY A 52 15.89 -1.71 -3.98
C GLY A 52 14.96 -2.79 -3.48
N ARG A 53 13.89 -2.42 -2.79
CA ARG A 53 13.00 -3.40 -2.17
C ARG A 53 11.75 -3.63 -3.01
N ASP A 54 11.13 -4.78 -2.79
CA ASP A 54 9.86 -5.13 -3.40
C ASP A 54 8.75 -4.62 -2.47
N VAL A 55 8.00 -3.62 -2.92
CA VAL A 55 7.06 -2.89 -2.08
C VAL A 55 5.63 -3.21 -2.51
N TYR A 56 4.81 -3.59 -1.55
CA TYR A 56 3.38 -3.80 -1.75
C TYR A 56 2.63 -2.70 -1.00
N ILE A 57 1.78 -1.98 -1.69
CA ILE A 57 0.97 -0.92 -1.11
C ILE A 57 -0.47 -1.36 -1.12
N VAL A 58 -1.06 -1.52 0.05
CA VAL A 58 -2.44 -1.97 0.20
C VAL A 58 -3.32 -0.76 0.43
N GLN A 59 -4.13 -0.44 -0.56
CA GLN A 59 -5.04 0.70 -0.47
C GLN A 59 -6.30 0.41 -1.27
N PRO A 60 -7.32 -0.13 -0.62
CA PRO A 60 -8.61 -0.32 -1.30
C PRO A 60 -9.17 1.02 -1.78
N THR A 61 -9.81 0.99 -2.92
CA THR A 61 -10.38 2.20 -3.49
C THR A 61 -11.89 2.26 -3.27
N ALA A 62 -12.35 1.69 -2.18
CA ALA A 62 -13.74 1.82 -1.74
C ALA A 62 -14.04 3.28 -1.38
N PRO A 63 -15.31 3.66 -1.28
CA PRO A 63 -15.64 5.05 -0.95
C PRO A 63 -15.01 5.52 0.35
N PRO A 64 -14.52 6.76 0.43
CA PRO A 64 -14.50 7.75 -0.65
C PRO A 64 -13.43 7.45 -1.69
N THR A 65 -13.87 7.11 -2.88
CA THR A 65 -13.00 6.51 -3.89
C THR A 65 -11.92 7.48 -4.37
N ASN A 66 -12.30 8.73 -4.63
CA ASN A 66 -11.34 9.68 -5.16
C ASN A 66 -10.21 9.95 -4.18
N GLN A 67 -10.54 10.08 -2.92
CA GLN A 67 -9.53 10.32 -1.90
C GLN A 67 -8.61 9.13 -1.74
N ASN A 68 -9.18 7.94 -1.71
CA ASN A 68 -8.38 6.73 -1.53
C ASN A 68 -7.51 6.46 -2.74
N LEU A 69 -8.01 6.72 -3.93
CA LEU A 69 -7.22 6.58 -5.14
C LEU A 69 -6.08 7.58 -5.17
N MET A 70 -6.35 8.83 -4.82
CA MET A 70 -5.31 9.85 -4.80
C MET A 70 -4.21 9.49 -3.80
N GLU A 71 -4.60 9.00 -2.64
CA GLU A 71 -3.64 8.56 -1.63
C GLU A 71 -2.75 7.45 -2.18
N LEU A 72 -3.36 6.49 -2.87
CA LEU A 72 -2.60 5.40 -3.47
C LEU A 72 -1.61 5.91 -4.50
N LEU A 73 -2.05 6.81 -5.38
CA LEU A 73 -1.17 7.32 -6.43
C LEU A 73 0.01 8.08 -5.85
N ILE A 74 -0.21 8.82 -4.78
CA ILE A 74 0.86 9.56 -4.13
C ILE A 74 1.83 8.61 -3.44
N MET A 75 1.31 7.53 -2.84
CA MET A 75 2.18 6.52 -2.25
C MET A 75 3.05 5.84 -3.31
N ILE A 76 2.48 5.53 -4.46
CA ILE A 76 3.24 4.93 -5.56
C ILE A 76 4.34 5.88 -6.00
N ASP A 77 4.01 7.16 -6.18
CA ASP A 77 5.00 8.16 -6.58
C ASP A 77 6.12 8.27 -5.56
N ALA A 78 5.77 8.30 -4.28
CA ALA A 78 6.77 8.38 -3.23
C ALA A 78 7.68 7.15 -3.21
N ALA A 79 7.12 5.97 -3.45
CA ALA A 79 7.91 4.75 -3.48
C ALA A 79 8.87 4.75 -4.66
N ARG A 80 8.42 5.25 -5.81
CA ARG A 80 9.28 5.33 -6.97
C ARG A 80 10.43 6.31 -6.73
N ARG A 81 10.15 7.44 -6.12
CA ARG A 81 11.18 8.42 -5.80
C ARG A 81 12.17 7.90 -4.79
N ALA A 82 11.74 6.99 -3.94
CA ALA A 82 12.63 6.36 -2.96
C ALA A 82 13.38 5.17 -3.55
N SER A 83 13.24 4.94 -4.85
CA SER A 83 13.97 3.92 -5.61
C SER A 83 13.61 2.49 -5.23
N ALA A 84 12.36 2.24 -4.92
CA ALA A 84 11.88 0.87 -4.75
C ALA A 84 12.14 0.10 -6.05
N SER A 85 12.51 -1.16 -5.92
CA SER A 85 12.81 -1.98 -7.08
C SER A 85 11.54 -2.38 -7.82
N ARG A 86 10.49 -2.66 -7.09
CA ARG A 86 9.22 -3.10 -7.66
C ARG A 86 8.11 -2.60 -6.76
N ILE A 87 7.03 -2.13 -7.36
CA ILE A 87 5.89 -1.62 -6.63
C ILE A 87 4.65 -2.35 -7.11
N THR A 88 3.92 -2.97 -6.19
CA THR A 88 2.66 -3.62 -6.48
C THR A 88 1.57 -2.95 -5.66
N ALA A 89 0.57 -2.44 -6.33
CA ALA A 89 -0.58 -1.84 -5.67
C ALA A 89 -1.66 -2.90 -5.51
N VAL A 90 -2.11 -3.08 -4.29
CA VAL A 90 -3.20 -3.99 -3.98
C VAL A 90 -4.43 -3.12 -3.78
N MET A 91 -5.27 -3.07 -4.79
CA MET A 91 -6.41 -2.17 -4.87
C MET A 91 -7.67 -3.00 -4.85
N ARG A 92 -8.25 -3.11 -3.69
CA ARG A 92 -9.38 -3.94 -3.58
C ARG A 92 -10.62 -3.11 -3.30
N ASN A 93 -11.74 -3.47 -3.91
CA ASN A 93 -12.95 -2.70 -3.66
C ASN A 93 -13.75 -3.32 -2.51
N ALA A 94 -14.92 -2.75 -2.26
CA ALA A 94 -15.72 -3.12 -1.09
C ALA A 94 -16.33 -4.52 -1.13
N LEU A 95 -16.25 -5.21 -2.25
CA LEU A 95 -16.81 -6.56 -2.33
C LEU A 95 -15.84 -7.60 -1.80
N ALA A 96 -15.31 -7.31 -0.78
CA ALA A 96 -14.07 -7.83 -0.30
C ALA A 96 -14.14 -9.12 0.47
N ARG A 97 -15.27 -9.71 0.60
CA ARG A 97 -15.37 -10.91 1.41
C ARG A 97 -14.66 -12.11 0.86
N ARG A 98 -14.45 -12.12 -0.44
CA ARG A 98 -13.73 -13.21 -1.08
C ARG A 98 -12.30 -12.80 -1.25
N ALA A 99 -11.73 -12.48 -0.17
CA ALA A 99 -10.54 -11.71 -0.12
C ALA A 99 -9.40 -12.24 -0.95
N ALA A 100 -9.06 -13.48 -0.79
CA ALA A 100 -7.80 -13.97 -1.33
C ALA A 100 -7.79 -13.97 -2.84
N SER A 101 -8.81 -14.52 -3.47
CA SER A 101 -8.79 -14.62 -4.92
C SER A 101 -8.99 -13.27 -5.59
N ILE A 102 -9.78 -12.40 -4.98
CA ILE A 102 -10.03 -11.09 -5.56
C ILE A 102 -8.81 -10.20 -5.48
N MET A 103 -8.06 -10.30 -4.40
CA MET A 103 -6.87 -9.50 -4.25
C MET A 103 -5.85 -9.76 -5.34
N MET A 104 -5.70 -11.01 -5.73
CA MET A 104 -4.74 -11.34 -6.76
C MET A 104 -5.09 -10.70 -8.08
N SER A 105 -6.38 -10.61 -8.39
CA SER A 105 -6.81 -10.02 -9.65
C SER A 105 -6.81 -8.51 -9.63
N SER A 106 -6.70 -7.92 -8.45
CA SER A 106 -6.73 -6.46 -8.31
C SER A 106 -5.36 -5.86 -8.06
N SER A 107 -4.30 -6.61 -8.27
CA SER A 107 -2.94 -6.12 -8.09
C SER A 107 -2.41 -5.53 -9.39
N ILE A 108 -1.73 -4.41 -9.28
CA ILE A 108 -1.09 -3.75 -10.42
C ILE A 108 0.36 -3.55 -10.07
N ARG A 109 1.23 -3.94 -10.98
CA ARG A 109 2.66 -3.84 -10.81
C ARG A 109 3.24 -2.68 -11.60
N PHE A 110 4.11 -1.96 -10.98
CA PHE A 110 4.73 -0.79 -11.62
C PHE A 110 6.24 -0.95 -11.72
#